data_4c0d603bc5a629c4c7e4bf8e97c5f872
#
_entry.id   4c0d603bc5a629c4c7e4bf8e97c5f872
#
_cell.length_a   1.000
_cell.length_b   1.000
_cell.length_c   1.000
_cell.angle_alpha   90.00
_cell.angle_beta   90.00
_cell.angle_gamma   90.00
#
_symmetry.space_group_name_H-M   'P 1'
#
loop_
_entity.id
_entity.type
_entity.pdbx_description
1 polymer ?
#
loop_
_entity_poly.entity_id
_entity_poly.type
_entity_poly.pdbx_seq_one_letter_code
_entity_poly.pdbx_strand_id
1 'polypeptide(L)'
;MKKIKVIKLRTVCTDKATELPGTLTHWMYNMGGSVDYLFQPKGLNEEGQPVKKLYLEAERLEVGPEDFEEVEVPDEILGTQVTDDASGFTGMAISFMRHVNGCFHVFIQPKGLNKKEGAPIQRNDFDLRGCSGKMISKLSELELKKSEAAVPSPEPATFEREPASEDLPGKHF
;
A
#
# COMPACT_ATOMS: atom_id res chain seq x y z
N MET A 1 2.75 -6.24 17.74
CA MET A 1 1.78 -6.30 16.61
C MET A 1 0.37 -6.08 17.13
N LYS A 2 -0.37 -5.18 16.52
CA LYS A 2 -1.77 -4.89 16.87
C LYS A 2 -2.69 -5.35 15.76
N LYS A 3 -3.79 -6.02 16.12
CA LYS A 3 -4.85 -6.38 15.17
C LYS A 3 -5.79 -5.20 14.98
N ILE A 4 -6.04 -4.86 13.72
CA ILE A 4 -6.98 -3.82 13.32
C ILE A 4 -7.93 -4.35 12.26
N LYS A 5 -9.15 -3.80 12.21
CA LYS A 5 -10.14 -4.11 11.18
C LYS A 5 -10.05 -3.06 10.09
N VAL A 6 -9.85 -3.49 8.86
CA VAL A 6 -9.73 -2.62 7.68
C VAL A 6 -10.65 -3.08 6.56
N ILE A 7 -10.99 -2.19 5.63
CA ILE A 7 -11.64 -2.57 4.38
C ILE A 7 -10.57 -3.19 3.47
N LYS A 8 -10.88 -4.32 2.86
CA LYS A 8 -9.99 -5.02 1.92
C LYS A 8 -9.55 -4.09 0.79
N LEU A 9 -8.29 -4.13 0.44
CA LEU A 9 -7.80 -3.43 -0.74
C LEU A 9 -8.38 -4.08 -2.01
N ARG A 10 -8.53 -3.29 -3.06
CA ARG A 10 -9.24 -3.59 -4.32
C ARG A 10 -10.77 -3.66 -4.18
N THR A 11 -11.35 -3.40 -3.01
CA THR A 11 -12.79 -3.24 -2.88
C THR A 11 -13.25 -2.10 -3.79
N VAL A 12 -14.24 -2.41 -4.64
CA VAL A 12 -14.95 -1.42 -5.44
C VAL A 12 -16.11 -0.89 -4.60
N CYS A 13 -16.16 0.41 -4.40
CA CYS A 13 -17.16 1.06 -3.54
C CYS A 13 -17.50 2.45 -4.05
N THR A 14 -18.45 3.10 -3.41
CA THR A 14 -18.88 4.46 -3.72
C THR A 14 -18.56 5.40 -2.57
N ASP A 15 -18.04 6.58 -2.84
CA ASP A 15 -17.96 7.67 -1.86
C ASP A 15 -19.34 8.28 -1.66
N LYS A 16 -19.92 8.11 -0.48
CA LYS A 16 -21.30 8.58 -0.15
C LYS A 16 -21.48 10.09 -0.32
N ALA A 17 -20.42 10.90 -0.17
CA ALA A 17 -20.51 12.33 -0.24
C ALA A 17 -20.51 12.87 -1.68
N THR A 18 -19.78 12.22 -2.58
CA THR A 18 -19.67 12.64 -3.98
C THR A 18 -20.41 11.74 -4.95
N GLU A 19 -20.92 10.59 -4.48
CA GLU A 19 -21.57 9.53 -5.28
C GLU A 19 -20.64 8.95 -6.37
N LEU A 20 -19.32 9.19 -6.26
CA LEU A 20 -18.35 8.68 -7.23
C LEU A 20 -18.02 7.20 -6.93
N PRO A 21 -18.12 6.32 -7.94
CA PRO A 21 -17.62 4.96 -7.83
C PRO A 21 -16.09 4.95 -7.95
N GLY A 22 -15.43 4.01 -7.27
CA GLY A 22 -13.97 3.88 -7.33
C GLY A 22 -13.47 2.62 -6.65
N THR A 23 -12.16 2.55 -6.44
CA THR A 23 -11.48 1.38 -5.89
C THR A 23 -10.49 1.81 -4.81
N LEU A 24 -10.41 1.05 -3.72
CA LEU A 24 -9.44 1.26 -2.66
C LEU A 24 -8.07 0.68 -3.08
N THR A 25 -7.05 1.56 -3.12
CA THR A 25 -5.70 1.18 -3.54
C THR A 25 -4.73 1.02 -2.38
N HIS A 26 -4.98 1.73 -1.27
CA HIS A 26 -4.16 1.72 -0.06
C HIS A 26 -5.04 1.95 1.15
N TRP A 27 -4.58 1.50 2.31
CA TRP A 27 -5.06 2.03 3.58
C TRP A 27 -3.87 2.56 4.38
N MET A 28 -4.13 3.55 5.20
CA MET A 28 -3.14 4.19 6.06
C MET A 28 -3.61 4.14 7.52
N TYR A 29 -2.81 3.48 8.37
CA TYR A 29 -3.03 3.41 9.81
C TYR A 29 -2.20 4.48 10.51
N ASN A 30 -2.84 5.38 11.22
CA ASN A 30 -2.23 6.53 11.86
C ASN A 30 -1.88 6.27 13.34
N MET A 31 -0.91 7.01 13.86
CA MET A 31 -0.48 6.93 15.27
C MET A 31 -1.64 7.12 16.26
N GLY A 32 -2.67 7.88 15.89
CA GLY A 32 -3.90 8.04 16.68
C GLY A 32 -4.87 6.87 16.64
N GLY A 33 -4.60 5.82 15.83
CA GLY A 33 -5.43 4.63 15.69
C GLY A 33 -6.49 4.71 14.59
N SER A 34 -6.63 5.83 13.90
CA SER A 34 -7.53 5.96 12.74
C SER A 34 -6.97 5.27 11.51
N VAL A 35 -7.88 4.85 10.62
CA VAL A 35 -7.54 4.29 9.31
C VAL A 35 -8.16 5.14 8.23
N ASP A 36 -7.31 5.66 7.34
CA ASP A 36 -7.71 6.36 6.13
C ASP A 36 -7.47 5.48 4.90
N TYR A 37 -8.28 5.67 3.87
CA TYR A 37 -8.21 4.91 2.63
C TYR A 37 -7.87 5.82 1.45
N LEU A 38 -6.95 5.37 0.60
CA LEU A 38 -6.68 6.01 -0.66
C LEU A 38 -7.64 5.45 -1.72
N PHE A 39 -8.63 6.24 -2.04
CA PHE A 39 -9.69 5.93 -2.99
C PHE A 39 -9.34 6.49 -4.37
N GLN A 40 -9.35 5.62 -5.39
CA GLN A 40 -9.17 5.98 -6.77
C GLN A 40 -10.54 6.05 -7.44
N PRO A 41 -11.08 7.26 -7.69
CA PRO A 41 -12.32 7.38 -8.47
C PRO A 41 -12.15 6.76 -9.85
N LYS A 42 -13.23 6.14 -10.34
CA LYS A 42 -13.29 5.59 -11.70
C LYS A 42 -13.40 6.72 -12.71
N GLY A 43 -12.61 6.67 -13.77
CA GLY A 43 -12.67 7.61 -14.88
C GLY A 43 -11.34 8.32 -15.15
N LEU A 44 -11.35 9.14 -16.18
CA LEU A 44 -10.25 9.97 -16.62
C LEU A 44 -10.68 11.43 -16.60
N ASN A 45 -9.73 12.34 -16.41
CA ASN A 45 -9.93 13.77 -16.57
C ASN A 45 -9.92 14.17 -18.06
N GLU A 46 -10.09 15.46 -18.36
CA GLU A 46 -10.10 16.00 -19.73
C GLU A 46 -8.78 15.76 -20.49
N GLU A 47 -7.67 15.57 -19.75
CA GLU A 47 -6.34 15.29 -20.31
C GLU A 47 -6.07 13.81 -20.52
N GLY A 48 -7.05 12.92 -20.23
CA GLY A 48 -6.92 11.47 -20.32
C GLY A 48 -6.12 10.84 -19.16
N GLN A 49 -5.88 11.59 -18.08
CA GLN A 49 -5.22 11.08 -16.88
C GLN A 49 -6.22 10.54 -15.86
N PRO A 50 -5.84 9.59 -15.01
CA PRO A 50 -6.72 9.13 -13.92
C PRO A 50 -7.18 10.31 -13.06
N VAL A 51 -8.45 10.28 -12.64
CA VAL A 51 -8.97 11.24 -11.67
C VAL A 51 -8.11 11.22 -10.41
N LYS A 52 -7.91 12.37 -9.79
CA LYS A 52 -7.10 12.50 -8.57
C LYS A 52 -7.64 11.61 -7.45
N LYS A 53 -6.74 10.87 -6.83
CA LYS A 53 -7.06 10.03 -5.66
C LYS A 53 -7.47 10.89 -4.46
N LEU A 54 -8.36 10.34 -3.63
CA LEU A 54 -8.86 10.99 -2.43
C LEU A 54 -8.49 10.16 -1.19
N TYR A 55 -8.12 10.81 -0.09
CA TYR A 55 -8.06 10.18 1.22
C TYR A 55 -9.44 10.25 1.86
N LEU A 56 -10.01 9.11 2.19
CA LEU A 56 -11.36 8.98 2.75
C LEU A 56 -11.34 8.11 4.00
N GLU A 57 -12.16 8.48 4.97
CA GLU A 57 -12.46 7.65 6.14
C GLU A 57 -13.45 6.54 5.75
N ALA A 58 -13.46 5.45 6.52
CA ALA A 58 -14.34 4.29 6.25
C ALA A 58 -15.82 4.67 6.21
N GLU A 59 -16.24 5.62 7.03
CA GLU A 59 -17.63 6.09 7.15
C GLU A 59 -18.15 6.74 5.87
N ARG A 60 -17.25 7.28 5.04
CA ARG A 60 -17.59 7.86 3.74
C ARG A 60 -17.80 6.81 2.66
N LEU A 61 -17.31 5.60 2.86
CA LEU A 61 -17.33 4.53 1.87
C LEU A 61 -18.58 3.66 2.04
N GLU A 62 -19.25 3.38 0.93
CA GLU A 62 -20.36 2.44 0.88
C GLU A 62 -19.81 1.03 0.68
N VAL A 63 -19.72 0.26 1.77
CA VAL A 63 -19.17 -1.09 1.83
C VAL A 63 -20.02 -1.99 2.70
N GLY A 64 -20.00 -3.30 2.40
CA GLY A 64 -20.68 -4.33 3.21
C GLY A 64 -19.80 -4.91 4.32
N PRO A 65 -20.38 -5.69 5.24
CA PRO A 65 -19.62 -6.38 6.29
C PRO A 65 -18.56 -7.34 5.74
N GLU A 66 -18.81 -7.93 4.57
CA GLU A 66 -17.92 -8.87 3.86
C GLU A 66 -16.67 -8.21 3.29
N ASP A 67 -16.69 -6.88 3.14
CA ASP A 67 -15.57 -6.12 2.62
C ASP A 67 -14.48 -5.87 3.67
N PHE A 68 -14.72 -6.21 4.92
CA PHE A 68 -13.74 -6.04 5.98
C PHE A 68 -12.86 -7.28 6.19
N GLU A 69 -11.64 -7.03 6.62
CA GLU A 69 -10.68 -8.05 7.07
C GLU A 69 -9.95 -7.59 8.34
N GLU A 70 -9.39 -8.54 9.10
CA GLU A 70 -8.50 -8.27 10.22
C GLU A 70 -7.05 -8.39 9.77
N VAL A 71 -6.24 -7.38 10.04
CA VAL A 71 -4.81 -7.34 9.70
C VAL A 71 -3.98 -7.01 10.93
N GLU A 72 -2.73 -7.48 10.95
CA GLU A 72 -1.76 -7.12 11.98
C GLU A 72 -0.87 -5.97 11.49
N VAL A 73 -0.67 -4.96 12.33
CA VAL A 73 0.20 -3.82 12.06
C VAL A 73 1.26 -3.68 13.15
N PRO A 74 2.49 -3.24 12.81
CA PRO A 74 3.56 -3.03 13.77
C PRO A 74 3.40 -1.70 14.52
N ASP A 75 2.32 -1.58 15.27
CA ASP A 75 1.87 -0.39 15.99
C ASP A 75 2.98 0.18 16.93
N GLU A 76 3.83 -0.69 17.46
CA GLU A 76 4.91 -0.33 18.39
C GLU A 76 5.98 0.57 17.75
N ILE A 77 6.08 0.61 16.42
CA ILE A 77 7.01 1.48 15.70
C ILE A 77 6.48 2.93 15.69
N LEU A 78 5.15 3.12 15.68
CA LEU A 78 4.56 4.46 15.65
C LEU A 78 4.94 5.24 16.92
N GLY A 79 5.25 6.52 16.75
CA GLY A 79 5.75 7.39 17.81
C GLY A 79 7.25 7.21 18.12
N THR A 80 7.94 6.27 17.49
CA THR A 80 9.39 6.09 17.67
C THR A 80 10.21 6.75 16.57
N GLN A 81 11.50 6.93 16.81
CA GLN A 81 12.42 7.44 15.80
C GLN A 81 12.80 6.35 14.82
N VAL A 82 12.68 6.67 13.53
CA VAL A 82 12.98 5.80 12.39
C VAL A 82 13.84 6.56 11.39
N THR A 83 14.74 5.84 10.73
CA THR A 83 15.64 6.37 9.70
C THR A 83 15.50 5.52 8.44
N ASP A 84 15.37 6.17 7.28
CA ASP A 84 15.54 5.52 5.99
C ASP A 84 17.04 5.31 5.73
N ASP A 85 17.47 4.07 5.59
CA ASP A 85 18.89 3.70 5.52
C ASP A 85 19.55 4.19 4.21
N ALA A 86 18.78 4.33 3.15
CA ALA A 86 19.30 4.75 1.86
C ALA A 86 19.61 6.26 1.80
N SER A 87 18.74 7.09 2.34
CA SER A 87 18.89 8.55 2.30
C SER A 87 19.41 9.15 3.60
N GLY A 88 19.33 8.44 4.73
CA GLY A 88 19.57 8.97 6.05
C GLY A 88 18.44 9.86 6.57
N PHE A 89 17.28 9.90 5.89
CA PHE A 89 16.14 10.69 6.32
C PHE A 89 15.58 10.13 7.63
N THR A 90 15.49 10.97 8.66
CA THR A 90 15.16 10.54 10.00
C THR A 90 14.07 11.38 10.63
N GLY A 91 13.25 10.77 11.47
CA GLY A 91 12.18 11.44 12.19
C GLY A 91 11.30 10.46 12.98
N MET A 92 10.14 10.92 13.39
CA MET A 92 9.16 10.10 14.07
C MET A 92 8.29 9.35 13.06
N ALA A 93 8.10 8.05 13.25
CA ALA A 93 7.11 7.27 12.52
C ALA A 93 5.70 7.70 12.96
N ILE A 94 4.87 8.19 12.05
CA ILE A 94 3.55 8.73 12.37
C ILE A 94 2.39 7.93 11.78
N SER A 95 2.62 7.18 10.71
CA SER A 95 1.62 6.29 10.12
C SER A 95 2.26 5.20 9.27
N PHE A 96 1.51 4.12 9.05
CA PHE A 96 1.82 3.08 8.07
C PHE A 96 0.85 3.15 6.92
N MET A 97 1.34 2.92 5.72
CA MET A 97 0.51 2.71 4.54
C MET A 97 0.77 1.31 3.97
N ARG A 98 -0.30 0.56 3.76
CA ARG A 98 -0.24 -0.71 3.03
C ARG A 98 -0.74 -0.50 1.62
N HIS A 99 0.06 -0.92 0.66
CA HIS A 99 -0.27 -0.92 -0.75
C HIS A 99 -0.96 -2.21 -1.17
N VAL A 100 -1.69 -2.14 -2.27
CA VAL A 100 -2.38 -3.29 -2.88
C VAL A 100 -1.44 -4.45 -3.26
N ASN A 101 -0.15 -4.19 -3.45
CA ASN A 101 0.89 -5.20 -3.69
C ASN A 101 1.45 -5.83 -2.41
N GLY A 102 0.92 -5.46 -1.23
CA GLY A 102 1.32 -5.98 0.06
C GLY A 102 2.49 -5.26 0.75
N CYS A 103 3.15 -4.31 0.08
CA CYS A 103 4.24 -3.54 0.70
C CYS A 103 3.71 -2.61 1.81
N PHE A 104 4.47 -2.51 2.89
CA PHE A 104 4.26 -1.51 3.94
C PHE A 104 5.23 -0.35 3.76
N HIS A 105 4.70 0.86 3.75
CA HIS A 105 5.46 2.10 3.88
C HIS A 105 5.23 2.72 5.24
N VAL A 106 6.26 3.35 5.79
CA VAL A 106 6.20 4.16 7.01
C VAL A 106 6.35 5.63 6.65
N PHE A 107 5.46 6.48 7.17
CA PHE A 107 5.60 7.92 7.06
C PHE A 107 6.48 8.43 8.19
N ILE A 108 7.57 9.10 7.83
CA ILE A 108 8.54 9.69 8.75
C ILE A 108 8.37 11.20 8.76
N GLN A 109 8.08 11.76 9.95
CA GLN A 109 7.97 13.19 10.19
C GLN A 109 9.23 13.72 10.85
N PRO A 110 10.06 14.51 10.16
CA PRO A 110 11.22 15.17 10.77
C PRO A 110 10.80 16.19 11.83
N LYS A 111 11.68 16.44 12.79
CA LYS A 111 11.50 17.51 13.77
C LYS A 111 11.83 18.87 13.16
N GLY A 112 11.11 19.91 13.60
CA GLY A 112 11.40 21.28 13.26
C GLY A 112 10.55 21.85 12.13
N LEU A 113 10.88 23.10 11.77
CA LEU A 113 10.19 23.88 10.77
C LEU A 113 11.09 24.13 9.56
N ASN A 114 10.50 24.19 8.39
CA ASN A 114 11.13 24.72 7.21
C ASN A 114 11.40 26.22 7.42
N LYS A 115 12.66 26.63 7.37
CA LYS A 115 13.07 28.01 7.64
C LYS A 115 12.50 29.02 6.64
N LYS A 116 12.16 28.60 5.42
CA LYS A 116 11.59 29.49 4.39
C LYS A 116 10.11 29.76 4.59
N GLU A 117 9.37 28.76 5.01
CA GLU A 117 7.90 28.80 5.04
C GLU A 117 7.32 28.86 6.46
N GLY A 118 8.14 28.63 7.50
CA GLY A 118 7.69 28.55 8.89
C GLY A 118 6.73 27.38 9.14
N ALA A 119 6.59 26.47 8.18
CA ALA A 119 5.75 25.27 8.27
C ALA A 119 6.56 24.07 8.77
N PRO A 120 5.92 23.01 9.32
CA PRO A 120 6.61 21.77 9.61
C PRO A 120 7.34 21.22 8.37
N ILE A 121 8.52 20.63 8.57
CA ILE A 121 9.24 19.95 7.49
C ILE A 121 8.33 18.86 6.92
N GLN A 122 8.26 18.75 5.60
CA GLN A 122 7.40 17.78 4.93
C GLN A 122 7.77 16.36 5.33
N ARG A 123 6.76 15.57 5.70
CA ARG A 123 6.89 14.14 5.92
C ARG A 123 7.07 13.41 4.58
N ASN A 124 7.81 12.30 4.61
CA ASN A 124 7.96 11.41 3.46
C ASN A 124 7.65 9.98 3.87
N ASP A 125 7.28 9.16 2.90
CA ASP A 125 7.04 7.73 3.08
C ASP A 125 8.20 6.92 2.51
N PHE A 126 8.53 5.83 3.19
CA PHE A 126 9.62 4.92 2.84
C PHE A 126 9.16 3.47 3.01
N ASP A 127 9.68 2.58 2.18
CA ASP A 127 9.48 1.14 2.37
C ASP A 127 10.03 0.74 3.76
N LEU A 128 9.18 0.14 4.59
CA LEU A 128 9.55 -0.22 5.96
C LEU A 128 10.78 -1.16 6.01
N ARG A 129 10.99 -1.96 4.96
CA ARG A 129 12.15 -2.88 4.86
C ARG A 129 13.49 -2.16 4.70
N GLY A 130 13.46 -0.94 4.17
CA GLY A 130 14.63 -0.06 4.02
C GLY A 130 14.86 0.87 5.20
N CYS A 131 14.13 0.68 6.30
CA CYS A 131 14.22 1.55 7.46
C CYS A 131 14.85 0.84 8.66
N SER A 132 15.54 1.61 9.48
CA SER A 132 16.12 1.19 10.76
C SER A 132 15.57 2.00 11.93
N GLY A 133 15.61 1.42 13.13
CA GLY A 133 15.17 2.06 14.37
C GLY A 133 15.09 1.08 15.52
N LYS A 134 15.11 1.61 16.74
CA LYS A 134 15.14 0.78 17.96
C LYS A 134 13.99 -0.23 18.04
N MET A 135 12.81 0.13 17.57
CA MET A 135 11.64 -0.77 17.60
C MET A 135 11.60 -1.69 16.38
N ILE A 136 12.08 -1.25 15.21
CA ILE A 136 12.18 -2.10 14.02
C ILE A 136 13.10 -3.29 14.27
N SER A 137 14.24 -3.09 14.93
CA SER A 137 15.17 -4.17 15.26
C SER A 137 14.64 -5.22 16.24
N LYS A 138 13.53 -4.91 16.95
CA LYS A 138 12.85 -5.85 17.85
C LYS A 138 11.77 -6.68 17.16
N LEU A 139 11.33 -6.25 15.99
CA LEU A 139 10.37 -7.01 15.19
C LEU A 139 11.14 -8.13 14.49
N SER A 140 10.68 -9.38 14.67
CA SER A 140 11.31 -10.48 13.97
C SER A 140 11.11 -10.34 12.46
N GLU A 141 12.16 -10.64 11.66
CA GLU A 141 12.05 -10.69 10.20
C GLU A 141 10.88 -11.60 9.73
N LEU A 142 10.52 -12.59 10.55
CA LEU A 142 9.40 -13.50 10.29
C LEU A 142 8.04 -12.80 10.36
N GLU A 143 7.85 -11.81 11.21
CA GLU A 143 6.58 -11.07 11.34
C GLU A 143 6.39 -10.11 10.18
N LEU A 144 7.45 -9.46 9.73
CA LEU A 144 7.43 -8.63 8.53
C LEU A 144 7.21 -9.47 7.27
N LYS A 145 7.84 -10.66 7.17
CA LYS A 145 7.69 -11.58 6.04
C LYS A 145 6.32 -12.24 5.96
N LYS A 146 5.65 -12.50 7.08
CA LYS A 146 4.28 -13.03 7.09
C LYS A 146 3.28 -12.08 6.42
N SER A 147 3.50 -10.77 6.53
CA SER A 147 2.65 -9.78 5.88
C SER A 147 2.84 -9.74 4.36
N GLU A 148 3.98 -10.19 3.84
CA GLU A 148 4.30 -10.26 2.40
C GLU A 148 3.78 -11.55 1.75
N ALA A 149 3.75 -12.66 2.49
CA ALA A 149 3.33 -13.96 1.97
C ALA A 149 1.83 -14.08 1.64
N ALA A 150 1.04 -13.06 1.97
CA ALA A 150 -0.39 -13.02 1.67
C ALA A 150 -0.73 -12.63 0.21
N VAL A 151 0.27 -12.38 -0.64
CA VAL A 151 0.06 -12.14 -2.08
C VAL A 151 0.37 -13.44 -2.81
N PRO A 152 -0.62 -14.15 -3.39
CA PRO A 152 -0.32 -15.30 -4.25
C PRO A 152 0.54 -14.81 -5.42
N SER A 153 1.74 -15.38 -5.54
CA SER A 153 2.54 -15.22 -6.75
C SER A 153 1.69 -15.65 -7.95
N PRO A 154 1.65 -14.90 -9.05
CA PRO A 154 1.05 -15.40 -10.27
C PRO A 154 1.79 -16.69 -10.64
N GLU A 155 1.04 -17.80 -10.78
CA GLU A 155 1.60 -19.04 -11.30
C GLU A 155 2.29 -18.73 -12.63
N PRO A 156 3.52 -19.24 -12.84
CA PRO A 156 4.17 -19.10 -14.13
C PRO A 156 3.27 -19.76 -15.17
N ALA A 157 2.82 -18.95 -16.14
CA ALA A 157 2.09 -19.47 -17.29
C ALA A 157 2.96 -20.56 -17.94
N THR A 158 2.55 -21.82 -17.81
CA THR A 158 3.13 -22.92 -18.56
C THR A 158 2.77 -22.70 -20.03
N PHE A 159 3.71 -22.13 -20.77
CA PHE A 159 3.66 -22.15 -22.22
C PHE A 159 3.89 -23.60 -22.66
N GLU A 160 2.81 -24.35 -22.89
CA GLU A 160 2.89 -25.57 -23.65
C GLU A 160 3.28 -25.19 -25.08
N ARG A 161 4.52 -25.50 -25.45
CA ARG A 161 4.94 -25.51 -26.86
C ARG A 161 4.18 -26.66 -27.54
N GLU A 162 3.27 -26.30 -28.43
CA GLU A 162 2.78 -27.27 -29.41
C GLU A 162 3.95 -27.84 -30.18
N PRO A 163 4.00 -29.18 -30.37
CA PRO A 163 5.04 -29.78 -31.19
C PRO A 163 4.85 -29.37 -32.66
N ALA A 164 5.93 -28.86 -33.24
CA ALA A 164 5.97 -28.55 -34.65
C ALA A 164 5.60 -29.82 -35.43
N SER A 165 4.55 -29.76 -36.26
CA SER A 165 4.19 -30.77 -37.19
C SER A 165 5.25 -30.83 -38.31
N GLU A 166 6.17 -31.81 -38.26
CA GLU A 166 6.86 -32.31 -39.43
C GLU A 166 5.84 -33.03 -40.28
N ASP A 167 5.65 -32.55 -41.50
CA ASP A 167 5.46 -33.37 -42.69
C ASP A 167 5.05 -32.49 -43.88
N LEU A 168 6.00 -32.23 -44.75
CA LEU A 168 5.71 -31.91 -46.13
C LEU A 168 6.36 -32.97 -47.03
N PRO A 169 5.57 -33.84 -47.71
CA PRO A 169 6.11 -34.77 -48.67
C PRO A 169 6.46 -34.03 -49.98
N GLY A 170 7.62 -34.35 -50.48
CA GLY A 170 8.10 -33.92 -51.79
C GLY A 170 7.16 -34.29 -52.92
N LYS A 171 7.04 -33.41 -53.93
CA LYS A 171 6.64 -33.75 -55.27
C LYS A 171 7.70 -33.34 -56.26
N HIS A 172 8.25 -34.39 -56.86
CA HIS A 172 8.91 -34.33 -58.15
C HIS A 172 7.99 -33.77 -59.23
N PHE A 173 8.46 -32.90 -60.03
CA PHE A 173 8.52 -32.89 -61.47
C PHE A 173 9.27 -31.63 -61.93
#